data_623623cb7fbfb2403281983e8c93359e
#
_entry.id   623623cb7fbfb2403281983e8c93359e
#
_cell.length_a   1.000
_cell.length_b   1.000
_cell.length_c   1.000
_cell.angle_alpha   90.00
_cell.angle_beta   90.00
_cell.angle_gamma   90.00
#
_symmetry.space_group_name_H-M   'P 1'
#
loop_
_entity.id
_entity.type
_entity.pdbx_description
1 polymer ?
#
loop_
_entity_poly.entity_id
_entity_poly.type
_entity_poly.pdbx_seq_one_letter_code
_entity_poly.pdbx_strand_id
1 'polypeptide(L)'
;MFRAFIFLTINFSALALGGLFTSDGVQSDWYNQLVKAPWTPPGWVFGFAWTTVMITYALYMSYLWPRVLNKSLLITVYGFQWILNVSWNPFFFYWHLPAISLILIVLLTMLQMYTFYAFLKQMHLKASFILPYIAWLVIATSLNTYIYLYN
;
A
#
# COMPACT_ATOMS: atom_id res chain seq x y z
N MET A 1 -20.83 -11.19 0.80
CA MET A 1 -20.87 -9.88 1.45
C MET A 1 -20.06 -9.83 2.76
N PHE A 2 -20.24 -10.73 3.70
CA PHE A 2 -19.52 -10.74 5.00
C PHE A 2 -17.98 -10.68 4.89
N ARG A 3 -17.37 -11.48 4.01
CA ARG A 3 -15.90 -11.47 3.80
C ARG A 3 -15.36 -10.13 3.31
N ALA A 4 -16.06 -9.48 2.37
CA ALA A 4 -15.64 -8.17 1.86
C ALA A 4 -15.65 -7.13 2.98
N PHE A 5 -16.65 -7.17 3.86
CA PHE A 5 -16.73 -6.29 5.02
C PHE A 5 -15.53 -6.49 5.96
N ILE A 6 -15.15 -7.75 6.27
CA ILE A 6 -13.98 -8.03 7.11
C ILE A 6 -12.70 -7.44 6.48
N PHE A 7 -12.45 -7.71 5.20
CA PHE A 7 -11.25 -7.19 4.53
C PHE A 7 -11.27 -5.67 4.38
N LEU A 8 -12.44 -5.05 4.16
CA LEU A 8 -12.58 -3.60 4.20
C LEU A 8 -12.18 -3.04 5.58
N THR A 9 -12.72 -3.60 6.65
CA THR A 9 -12.40 -3.15 8.02
C THR A 9 -10.90 -3.25 8.31
N ILE A 10 -10.26 -4.36 7.95
CA ILE A 10 -8.82 -4.56 8.16
C ILE A 10 -8.00 -3.59 7.28
N ASN A 11 -8.36 -3.41 6.01
CA ASN A 11 -7.63 -2.49 5.13
C ASN A 11 -7.79 -1.03 5.58
N PHE A 12 -9.01 -0.61 5.94
CA PHE A 12 -9.23 0.75 6.43
C PHE A 12 -8.61 1.00 7.81
N SER A 13 -8.42 -0.03 8.65
CA SER A 13 -7.62 0.12 9.87
C SER A 13 -6.15 0.44 9.56
N ALA A 14 -5.56 -0.18 8.52
CA ALA A 14 -4.22 0.16 8.07
C ALA A 14 -4.13 1.61 7.56
N LEU A 15 -5.13 2.03 6.76
CA LEU A 15 -5.20 3.40 6.25
C LEU A 15 -5.36 4.42 7.39
N ALA A 16 -6.20 4.13 8.38
CA ALA A 16 -6.40 5.00 9.53
C ALA A 16 -5.13 5.14 10.37
N LEU A 17 -4.46 4.02 10.68
CA LEU A 17 -3.20 4.03 11.43
C LEU A 17 -2.09 4.77 10.67
N GLY A 18 -1.94 4.51 9.37
CA GLY A 18 -0.98 5.25 8.52
C GLY A 18 -1.33 6.74 8.45
N GLY A 19 -2.61 7.06 8.37
CA GLY A 19 -3.14 8.43 8.31
C GLY A 19 -2.76 9.28 9.52
N LEU A 20 -2.64 8.69 10.72
CA LEU A 20 -2.19 9.41 11.91
C LEU A 20 -0.80 10.04 11.74
N PHE A 21 0.12 9.33 11.08
CA PHE A 21 1.46 9.85 10.79
C PHE A 21 1.49 10.75 9.56
N THR A 22 0.68 10.43 8.55
CA THR A 22 0.66 11.16 7.29
C THR A 22 0.05 12.55 7.47
N SER A 23 -1.02 12.69 8.26
CA SER A 23 -1.74 13.96 8.45
C SER A 23 -0.83 15.07 8.99
N ASP A 24 -0.05 14.75 10.02
CA ASP A 24 0.90 15.68 10.62
C ASP A 24 2.17 15.80 9.77
N GLY A 25 2.60 14.68 9.18
CA GLY A 25 3.83 14.60 8.40
C GLY A 25 3.81 15.47 7.15
N VAL A 26 2.73 15.49 6.38
CA VAL A 26 2.62 16.30 5.16
C VAL A 26 2.57 17.80 5.42
N GLN A 27 2.24 18.21 6.64
CA GLN A 27 2.22 19.60 7.08
C GLN A 27 3.54 20.04 7.75
N SER A 28 4.46 19.10 8.02
CA SER A 28 5.71 19.38 8.70
C SER A 28 6.66 20.22 7.84
N ASP A 29 7.47 21.04 8.50
CA ASP A 29 8.52 21.85 7.84
C ASP A 29 9.51 20.95 7.09
N TRP A 30 9.84 19.79 7.66
CA TRP A 30 10.68 18.79 7.01
C TRP A 30 10.12 18.37 5.64
N TYR A 31 8.85 17.95 5.59
CA TYR A 31 8.25 17.50 4.34
C TYR A 31 8.11 18.63 3.30
N ASN A 32 7.86 19.87 3.79
CA ASN A 32 7.72 21.03 2.92
C ASN A 32 9.06 21.46 2.27
N GLN A 33 10.18 21.21 2.96
CA GLN A 33 11.52 21.52 2.46
C GLN A 33 12.08 20.46 1.51
N LEU A 34 11.49 19.25 1.45
CA LEU A 34 11.96 18.19 0.56
C LEU A 34 11.87 18.60 -0.91
N VAL A 35 12.91 18.27 -1.67
CA VAL A 35 12.91 18.30 -3.13
C VAL A 35 12.03 17.15 -3.64
N LYS A 36 10.82 17.47 -4.08
CA LYS A 36 9.83 16.50 -4.53
C LYS A 36 9.95 16.24 -6.02
N ALA A 37 9.57 15.04 -6.45
CA ALA A 37 9.56 14.69 -7.87
C ALA A 37 8.65 15.63 -8.68
N PRO A 38 9.05 16.01 -9.91
CA PRO A 38 8.22 16.86 -10.78
C PRO A 38 6.83 16.28 -11.08
N TRP A 39 6.69 14.96 -10.96
CA TRP A 39 5.42 14.24 -11.16
C TRP A 39 4.66 13.95 -9.85
N THR A 40 5.05 14.61 -8.74
CA THR A 40 4.33 14.44 -7.47
C THR A 40 2.89 14.95 -7.62
N PRO A 41 1.87 14.07 -7.44
CA PRO A 41 0.50 14.47 -7.63
C PRO A 41 0.02 15.39 -6.50
N PRO A 42 -1.06 16.16 -6.73
CA PRO A 42 -1.70 16.93 -5.67
C PRO A 42 -2.14 16.07 -4.49
N GLY A 43 -2.15 16.63 -3.28
CA GLY A 43 -2.41 15.90 -2.03
C GLY A 43 -3.70 15.07 -2.02
N TRP A 44 -4.78 15.57 -2.63
CA TRP A 44 -6.06 14.86 -2.71
C TRP A 44 -5.97 13.53 -3.49
N VAL A 45 -5.03 13.43 -4.45
CA VAL A 45 -4.81 12.21 -5.24
C VAL A 45 -4.32 11.06 -4.36
N PHE A 46 -3.50 11.35 -3.34
CA PHE A 46 -3.04 10.34 -2.38
C PHE A 46 -4.21 9.72 -1.62
N GLY A 47 -5.12 10.55 -1.10
CA GLY A 47 -6.31 10.10 -0.40
C GLY A 47 -7.24 9.27 -1.29
N PHE A 48 -7.47 9.74 -2.51
CA PHE A 48 -8.28 9.04 -3.51
C PHE A 48 -7.66 7.67 -3.89
N ALA A 49 -6.35 7.65 -4.17
CA ALA A 49 -5.65 6.45 -4.58
C ALA A 49 -5.65 5.40 -3.45
N TRP A 50 -5.27 5.79 -2.23
CA TRP A 50 -5.30 4.87 -1.10
C TRP A 50 -6.70 4.34 -0.78
N THR A 51 -7.73 5.18 -0.84
CA THR A 51 -9.12 4.74 -0.67
C THR A 51 -9.51 3.71 -1.73
N THR A 52 -9.18 3.98 -2.99
CA THR A 52 -9.41 3.05 -4.11
C THR A 52 -8.67 1.72 -3.89
N VAL A 53 -7.41 1.79 -3.48
CA VAL A 53 -6.59 0.61 -3.14
C VAL A 53 -7.25 -0.22 -2.04
N MET A 54 -7.69 0.39 -0.93
CA MET A 54 -8.29 -0.34 0.18
C MET A 54 -9.57 -1.07 -0.23
N ILE A 55 -10.40 -0.44 -1.06
CA ILE A 55 -11.65 -1.04 -1.56
C ILE A 55 -11.34 -2.18 -2.53
N THR A 56 -10.52 -1.93 -3.55
CA THR A 56 -10.25 -2.93 -4.60
C THR A 56 -9.48 -4.14 -4.05
N TYR A 57 -8.55 -3.92 -3.13
CA TYR A 57 -7.82 -5.01 -2.48
C TYR A 57 -8.71 -5.83 -1.54
N ALA A 58 -9.66 -5.21 -0.83
CA ALA A 58 -10.65 -5.95 -0.04
C ALA A 58 -11.53 -6.84 -0.91
N LEU A 59 -11.94 -6.36 -2.08
CA LEU A 59 -12.68 -7.17 -3.07
C LEU A 59 -11.80 -8.32 -3.59
N TYR A 60 -10.54 -8.04 -3.94
CA TYR A 60 -9.58 -9.06 -4.35
C TYR A 60 -9.48 -10.18 -3.31
N MET A 61 -9.22 -9.84 -2.04
CA MET A 61 -9.09 -10.79 -0.96
C MET A 61 -10.40 -11.56 -0.69
N SER A 62 -11.54 -10.90 -0.80
CA SER A 62 -12.84 -11.57 -0.60
C SER A 62 -13.13 -12.63 -1.66
N TYR A 63 -12.66 -12.43 -2.90
CA TYR A 63 -12.76 -13.40 -3.98
C TYR A 63 -11.67 -14.48 -3.90
N LEU A 64 -10.47 -14.12 -3.46
CA LEU A 64 -9.34 -15.04 -3.34
C LEU A 64 -9.52 -16.04 -2.20
N TRP A 65 -10.04 -15.58 -1.07
CA TRP A 65 -10.19 -16.39 0.14
C TRP A 65 -10.83 -17.77 -0.07
N PRO A 66 -11.98 -17.92 -0.76
CA PRO A 66 -12.59 -19.24 -0.96
C PRO A 66 -11.81 -20.13 -1.95
N ARG A 67 -10.93 -19.55 -2.77
CA ARG A 67 -10.23 -20.27 -3.86
C ARG A 67 -8.88 -20.85 -3.45
N VAL A 68 -8.26 -20.32 -2.41
CA VAL A 68 -6.95 -20.78 -1.94
C VAL A 68 -7.15 -21.88 -0.90
N LEU A 69 -6.46 -23.02 -1.08
CA LEU A 69 -6.49 -24.14 -0.13
C LEU A 69 -5.62 -23.82 1.10
N ASN A 70 -4.40 -23.32 0.88
CA ASN A 70 -3.49 -22.96 1.96
C ASN A 70 -3.84 -21.60 2.56
N LYS A 71 -4.74 -21.61 3.55
CA LYS A 71 -5.16 -20.40 4.26
C LYS A 71 -4.03 -19.77 5.10
N SER A 72 -3.14 -20.60 5.63
CA SER A 72 -2.00 -20.13 6.43
C SER A 72 -1.10 -19.24 5.58
N LEU A 73 -0.72 -19.68 4.38
CA LEU A 73 0.07 -18.87 3.45
C LEU A 73 -0.65 -17.54 3.13
N LEU A 74 -1.95 -17.61 2.83
CA LEU A 74 -2.72 -16.41 2.49
C LEU A 74 -2.78 -15.41 3.65
N ILE A 75 -2.99 -15.89 4.88
CA ILE A 75 -2.99 -15.06 6.10
C ILE A 75 -1.62 -14.44 6.32
N THR A 76 -0.54 -15.21 6.15
CA THR A 76 0.83 -14.73 6.30
C THR A 76 1.14 -13.61 5.29
N VAL A 77 0.87 -13.83 4.01
CA VAL A 77 1.07 -12.83 2.95
C VAL A 77 0.25 -11.57 3.23
N TYR A 78 -1.01 -11.73 3.61
CA TYR A 78 -1.89 -10.60 3.93
C TYR A 78 -1.45 -9.84 5.19
N GLY A 79 -0.98 -10.54 6.22
CA GLY A 79 -0.43 -9.93 7.43
C GLY A 79 0.85 -9.14 7.17
N PHE A 80 1.78 -9.70 6.39
CA PHE A 80 2.98 -8.99 5.97
C PHE A 80 2.66 -7.73 5.16
N GLN A 81 1.72 -7.84 4.22
CA GLN A 81 1.23 -6.69 3.47
C GLN A 81 0.71 -5.58 4.39
N TRP A 82 -0.11 -5.94 5.38
CA TRP A 82 -0.68 -5.00 6.34
C TRP A 82 0.42 -4.30 7.15
N ILE A 83 1.38 -5.08 7.68
CA ILE A 83 2.51 -4.56 8.46
C ILE A 83 3.35 -3.59 7.61
N LEU A 84 3.76 -3.98 6.40
CA LEU A 84 4.56 -3.14 5.52
C LEU A 84 3.84 -1.84 5.16
N ASN A 85 2.54 -1.92 4.89
CA ASN A 85 1.71 -0.77 4.53
C ASN A 85 1.60 0.24 5.68
N VAL A 86 1.38 -0.24 6.91
CA VAL A 86 1.30 0.64 8.10
C VAL A 86 2.69 1.20 8.44
N SER A 87 3.71 0.34 8.45
CA SER A 87 5.07 0.71 8.90
C SER A 87 5.72 1.76 8.01
N TRP A 88 5.44 1.77 6.70
CA TRP A 88 6.02 2.75 5.81
C TRP A 88 5.78 4.20 6.27
N ASN A 89 4.58 4.52 6.77
CA ASN A 89 4.19 5.87 7.16
C ASN A 89 5.05 6.46 8.30
N PRO A 90 5.19 5.80 9.48
CA PRO A 90 6.02 6.33 10.55
C PRO A 90 7.49 6.43 10.16
N PHE A 91 8.04 5.48 9.41
CA PHE A 91 9.43 5.60 8.96
C PHE A 91 9.65 6.79 8.04
N PHE A 92 8.70 7.12 7.20
CA PHE A 92 8.80 8.26 6.31
C PHE A 92 8.51 9.58 7.04
N PHE A 93 7.33 9.72 7.64
CA PHE A 93 6.81 11.00 8.13
C PHE A 93 7.22 11.36 9.55
N TYR A 94 7.48 10.37 10.42
CA TYR A 94 7.79 10.63 11.82
C TYR A 94 9.30 10.53 12.10
N TRP A 95 9.94 9.45 11.64
CA TRP A 95 11.39 9.28 11.85
C TRP A 95 12.24 9.92 10.78
N HIS A 96 11.66 10.42 9.69
CA HIS A 96 12.36 11.07 8.58
C HIS A 96 13.49 10.18 7.99
N LEU A 97 13.20 8.90 7.79
CA LEU A 97 14.13 7.89 7.28
C LEU A 97 13.72 7.43 5.87
N PRO A 98 13.96 8.26 4.82
CA PRO A 98 13.53 7.95 3.45
C PRO A 98 14.15 6.66 2.90
N ALA A 99 15.38 6.31 3.31
CA ALA A 99 16.02 5.06 2.89
C ALA A 99 15.27 3.82 3.40
N ILE A 100 14.89 3.80 4.68
CA ILE A 100 14.15 2.67 5.27
C ILE A 100 12.74 2.61 4.70
N SER A 101 12.07 3.75 4.58
CA SER A 101 10.73 3.81 3.97
C SER A 101 10.74 3.34 2.51
N LEU A 102 11.81 3.65 1.75
CA LEU A 102 11.99 3.14 0.39
C LEU A 102 12.10 1.61 0.37
N ILE A 103 12.88 1.02 1.27
CA ILE A 103 12.98 -0.45 1.39
C ILE A 103 11.60 -1.04 1.67
N LEU A 104 10.85 -0.48 2.62
CA LEU A 104 9.52 -0.98 3.00
C LEU A 104 8.52 -0.93 1.84
N ILE A 105 8.49 0.18 1.08
CA ILE A 105 7.55 0.31 -0.03
C ILE A 105 7.96 -0.56 -1.24
N VAL A 106 9.25 -0.77 -1.47
CA VAL A 106 9.75 -1.73 -2.47
C VAL A 106 9.36 -3.15 -2.10
N LEU A 107 9.57 -3.56 -0.85
CA LEU A 107 9.15 -4.87 -0.37
C LEU A 107 7.64 -5.07 -0.49
N LEU A 108 6.85 -4.06 -0.15
CA LEU A 108 5.40 -4.07 -0.33
C LEU A 108 5.00 -4.22 -1.80
N THR A 109 5.67 -3.49 -2.70
CA THR A 109 5.44 -3.59 -4.15
C THR A 109 5.74 -4.99 -4.66
N MET A 110 6.89 -5.55 -4.28
CA MET A 110 7.29 -6.92 -4.66
C MET A 110 6.30 -7.96 -4.12
N LEU A 111 5.82 -7.79 -2.89
CA LEU A 111 4.84 -8.69 -2.27
C LEU A 111 3.50 -8.65 -3.02
N GLN A 112 3.03 -7.47 -3.47
CA GLN A 112 1.80 -7.37 -4.25
C GLN A 112 1.96 -7.94 -5.65
N MET A 113 3.11 -7.76 -6.29
CA MET A 113 3.41 -8.41 -7.57
C MET A 113 3.46 -9.94 -7.42
N TYR A 114 4.12 -10.44 -6.39
CA TYR A 114 4.10 -11.87 -6.05
C TYR A 114 2.66 -12.38 -5.86
N THR A 115 1.85 -11.68 -5.08
CA THR A 115 0.45 -12.04 -4.82
C THR A 115 -0.36 -12.10 -6.12
N PHE A 116 -0.16 -11.13 -7.02
CA PHE A 116 -0.80 -11.14 -8.33
C PHE A 116 -0.45 -12.38 -9.14
N TYR A 117 0.85 -12.67 -9.32
CA TYR A 117 1.30 -13.79 -10.14
C TYR A 117 0.97 -15.16 -9.50
N ALA A 118 1.17 -15.30 -8.20
CA ALA A 118 0.92 -16.54 -7.49
C ALA A 118 -0.55 -16.99 -7.56
N PHE A 119 -1.48 -16.04 -7.58
CA PHE A 119 -2.91 -16.35 -7.57
C PHE A 119 -3.64 -16.02 -8.87
N LEU A 120 -2.91 -15.63 -9.92
CA LEU A 120 -3.49 -15.25 -11.22
C LEU A 120 -4.38 -16.36 -11.81
N LYS A 121 -3.91 -17.61 -11.76
CA LYS A 121 -4.66 -18.76 -12.27
C LYS A 121 -5.97 -19.03 -11.52
N GLN A 122 -5.99 -18.79 -10.21
CA GLN A 122 -7.18 -18.97 -9.38
C GLN A 122 -8.18 -17.82 -9.53
N MET A 123 -7.68 -16.63 -9.84
CA MET A 123 -8.50 -15.41 -9.86
C MET A 123 -9.01 -15.05 -11.26
N HIS A 124 -8.32 -15.46 -12.33
CA HIS A 124 -8.66 -15.09 -13.71
C HIS A 124 -8.89 -13.57 -13.85
N LEU A 125 -9.98 -13.14 -14.45
CA LEU A 125 -10.30 -11.70 -14.61
C LEU A 125 -10.42 -10.94 -13.27
N LYS A 126 -10.74 -11.64 -12.18
CA LYS A 126 -10.81 -11.00 -10.85
C LYS A 126 -9.44 -10.62 -10.28
N ALA A 127 -8.35 -11.10 -10.89
CA ALA A 127 -7.01 -10.63 -10.56
C ALA A 127 -6.84 -9.13 -10.84
N SER A 128 -7.64 -8.53 -11.73
CA SER A 128 -7.59 -7.09 -11.99
C SER A 128 -7.88 -6.20 -10.77
N PHE A 129 -8.58 -6.70 -9.76
CA PHE A 129 -8.84 -5.94 -8.53
C PHE A 129 -7.58 -5.59 -7.72
N ILE A 130 -6.44 -6.27 -7.91
CA ILE A 130 -5.18 -5.91 -7.26
C ILE A 130 -4.37 -4.88 -8.07
N LEU A 131 -4.67 -4.69 -9.35
CA LEU A 131 -3.90 -3.79 -10.23
C LEU A 131 -3.86 -2.33 -9.77
N PRO A 132 -4.94 -1.73 -9.26
CA PRO A 132 -4.88 -0.37 -8.70
C PRO A 132 -3.86 -0.26 -7.57
N TYR A 133 -3.72 -1.30 -6.74
CA TYR A 133 -2.73 -1.32 -5.68
C TYR A 133 -1.30 -1.34 -6.25
N ILE A 134 -1.02 -2.24 -7.17
CA ILE A 134 0.31 -2.36 -7.81
C ILE A 134 0.66 -1.04 -8.53
N ALA A 135 -0.26 -0.48 -9.31
CA ALA A 135 -0.05 0.78 -10.02
C ALA A 135 0.27 1.94 -9.06
N TRP A 136 -0.49 2.05 -7.96
CA TRP A 136 -0.22 3.08 -6.96
C TRP A 136 1.12 2.88 -6.25
N LEU A 137 1.49 1.63 -5.92
CA LEU A 137 2.77 1.33 -5.29
C LEU A 137 3.97 1.65 -6.21
N VAL A 138 3.85 1.41 -7.51
CA VAL A 138 4.89 1.80 -8.48
C VAL A 138 5.09 3.32 -8.48
N ILE A 139 4.00 4.09 -8.50
CA ILE A 139 4.06 5.56 -8.41
C ILE A 139 4.69 5.96 -7.07
N ALA A 140 4.18 5.46 -5.94
CA ALA A 140 4.66 5.80 -4.61
C ALA A 140 6.14 5.43 -4.40
N THR A 141 6.58 4.29 -4.93
CA THR A 141 8.00 3.88 -4.94
C THR A 141 8.84 4.88 -5.73
N SER A 142 8.39 5.34 -6.89
CA SER A 142 9.10 6.33 -7.69
C SER A 142 9.25 7.68 -6.97
N LEU A 143 8.19 8.12 -6.27
CA LEU A 143 8.23 9.34 -5.47
C LEU A 143 9.21 9.24 -4.29
N ASN A 144 9.18 8.09 -3.59
CA ASN A 144 10.07 7.83 -2.47
C ASN A 144 11.54 7.72 -2.92
N THR A 145 11.78 7.07 -4.06
CA THR A 145 13.11 6.98 -4.67
C THR A 145 13.65 8.37 -5.00
N TYR A 146 12.83 9.23 -5.59
CA TYR A 146 13.23 10.59 -5.91
C TYR A 146 13.61 11.37 -4.65
N ILE A 147 12.79 11.30 -3.60
CA ILE A 147 13.10 11.95 -2.33
C ILE A 147 14.41 11.43 -1.74
N TYR A 148 14.64 10.12 -1.76
CA TYR A 148 15.87 9.51 -1.24
C TYR A 148 17.13 9.96 -2.00
N LEU A 149 17.04 10.18 -3.32
CA LEU A 149 18.20 10.52 -4.14
C LEU A 149 18.54 12.02 -4.12
N TYR A 150 17.58 12.89 -3.86
CA TYR A 150 17.73 14.35 -3.99
C TYR A 150 17.67 15.11 -2.66
N ASN A 151 17.61 14.42 -1.52
CA ASN A 151 17.64 15.00 -0.19
C ASN A 151 18.66 14.28 0.71
#